data_e078c1ed8e0e6d7a3fa3dd800a949c87
#
_entry.id   e078c1ed8e0e6d7a3fa3dd800a949c87
#
_cell.length_a   1.000
_cell.length_b   1.000
_cell.length_c   1.000
_cell.angle_alpha   90.00
_cell.angle_beta   90.00
_cell.angle_gamma   90.00
#
_symmetry.space_group_name_H-M   'P 1'
#
loop_
_entity.id
_entity.type
_entity.pdbx_description
1 polymer ?
#
loop_
_entity_poly.entity_id
_entity_poly.type
_entity_poly.pdbx_seq_one_letter_code
_entity_poly.pdbx_strand_id
1 'polypeptide(L)'
;MKTIEDFDLSNRVERYKARKLGFDVPKLKTGVKQPDFWSMVEKKSESECWLWTRKLNKWGYGRFRKNGFNAMAHRIAYELTFNKNIDGLIAMHICDNPKCCNPNHLVLGSHADNQADKFKKNRQAKGESNGQSLLTKEKVLEAREKYKNGGFTYQQLANEFGVSKDTMQKAIRGIYWKHI
;
A
#
# COMPACT_ATOMS: atom_id res chain seq x y z
N MET A 1 27.71 18.27 10.92
CA MET A 1 27.65 16.94 10.27
C MET A 1 27.47 15.93 11.39
N LYS A 2 26.52 15.00 11.27
CA LYS A 2 26.39 13.93 12.27
C LYS A 2 27.50 12.91 12.12
N THR A 3 28.00 12.40 13.24
CA THR A 3 28.99 11.30 13.30
C THR A 3 28.31 10.02 13.77
N ILE A 4 28.97 8.87 13.67
CA ILE A 4 28.43 7.59 14.15
C ILE A 4 28.21 7.59 15.68
N GLU A 5 28.96 8.41 16.40
CA GLU A 5 28.90 8.57 17.85
C GLU A 5 27.61 9.27 18.32
N ASP A 6 26.95 10.01 17.41
CA ASP A 6 25.66 10.63 17.68
C ASP A 6 24.48 9.62 17.77
N PHE A 7 24.77 8.33 17.56
CA PHE A 7 23.76 7.27 17.57
C PHE A 7 24.00 6.24 18.65
N ASP A 8 22.98 5.96 19.43
CA ASP A 8 23.00 4.81 20.34
C ASP A 8 22.90 3.49 19.54
N LEU A 9 24.05 2.89 19.28
CA LEU A 9 24.15 1.65 18.52
C LEU A 9 23.65 0.41 19.28
N SER A 10 23.30 0.50 20.54
CA SER A 10 22.55 -0.52 21.26
C SER A 10 21.06 -0.47 20.89
N ASN A 11 20.57 0.70 20.51
CA ASN A 11 19.18 0.92 20.14
C ASN A 11 18.94 0.57 18.66
N ARG A 12 17.91 -0.23 18.43
CA ARG A 12 17.54 -0.70 17.09
C ARG A 12 17.18 0.43 16.12
N VAL A 13 16.47 1.44 16.60
CA VAL A 13 16.00 2.57 15.76
C VAL A 13 17.16 3.46 15.39
N GLU A 14 18.06 3.75 16.33
CA GLU A 14 19.25 4.57 16.11
C GLU A 14 20.22 3.88 15.14
N ARG A 15 20.40 2.58 15.25
CA ARG A 15 21.20 1.79 14.27
C ARG A 15 20.63 1.89 12.86
N TYR A 16 19.31 1.88 12.72
CA TYR A 16 18.66 2.06 11.41
C TYR A 16 18.90 3.46 10.86
N LYS A 17 18.77 4.51 11.70
CA LYS A 17 19.05 5.89 11.30
C LYS A 17 20.50 6.09 10.86
N ALA A 18 21.46 5.55 11.61
CA ALA A 18 22.88 5.62 11.27
C ALA A 18 23.17 4.97 9.90
N ARG A 19 22.62 3.78 9.64
CA ARG A 19 22.77 3.11 8.32
C ARG A 19 22.14 3.89 7.18
N LYS A 20 21.00 4.55 7.41
CA LYS A 20 20.37 5.41 6.39
C LYS A 20 21.23 6.60 6.00
N LEU A 21 22.06 7.07 6.92
CA LEU A 21 23.02 8.15 6.68
C LEU A 21 24.35 7.65 6.13
N GLY A 22 24.46 6.36 5.78
CA GLY A 22 25.65 5.79 5.16
C GLY A 22 26.74 5.32 6.13
N PHE A 23 26.49 5.35 7.45
CA PHE A 23 27.46 4.86 8.41
C PHE A 23 27.54 3.32 8.40
N ASP A 24 28.77 2.80 8.48
CA ASP A 24 28.99 1.37 8.71
C ASP A 24 28.66 1.03 10.17
N VAL A 25 27.50 0.46 10.36
CA VAL A 25 27.03 0.03 11.69
C VAL A 25 27.32 -1.45 11.84
N PRO A 26 28.16 -1.86 12.83
CA PRO A 26 28.50 -3.26 13.05
C PRO A 26 27.26 -4.15 13.14
N LYS A 27 27.32 -5.35 12.55
CA LYS A 27 26.24 -6.34 12.67
C LYS A 27 26.13 -6.74 14.14
N LEU A 28 24.91 -6.72 14.70
CA LEU A 28 24.70 -7.38 15.99
C LEU A 28 25.10 -8.84 15.84
N LYS A 29 25.96 -9.33 16.73
CA LYS A 29 26.29 -10.75 16.87
C LYS A 29 25.05 -11.49 17.41
N THR A 30 24.00 -11.58 16.62
CA THR A 30 22.92 -12.52 16.90
C THR A 30 23.41 -13.84 16.32
N GLY A 31 23.65 -14.83 17.17
CA GLY A 31 24.10 -16.17 16.75
C GLY A 31 23.07 -16.95 15.89
N VAL A 32 22.06 -16.28 15.38
CA VAL A 32 21.05 -16.83 14.49
C VAL A 32 21.50 -16.53 13.05
N LYS A 33 21.95 -17.55 12.32
CA LYS A 33 22.13 -17.47 10.87
C LYS A 33 20.83 -16.92 10.26
N GLN A 34 20.95 -15.79 9.54
CA GLN A 34 19.81 -15.30 8.75
C GLN A 34 19.49 -16.36 7.69
N PRO A 35 18.25 -16.85 7.62
CA PRO A 35 17.88 -17.79 6.57
C PRO A 35 18.06 -17.13 5.20
N ASP A 36 18.47 -17.93 4.22
CA ASP A 36 18.55 -17.45 2.85
C ASP A 36 17.19 -16.97 2.36
N PHE A 37 17.12 -15.76 1.83
CA PHE A 37 15.88 -15.17 1.35
C PHE A 37 15.21 -16.02 0.28
N TRP A 38 16.00 -16.50 -0.69
CA TRP A 38 15.47 -17.24 -1.83
C TRP A 38 14.94 -18.64 -1.47
N SER A 39 15.40 -19.22 -0.35
CA SER A 39 14.85 -20.48 0.16
C SER A 39 13.38 -20.36 0.63
N MET A 40 12.87 -19.14 0.76
CA MET A 40 11.49 -18.84 1.16
C MET A 40 10.61 -18.40 -0.01
N VAL A 41 11.12 -18.51 -1.24
CA VAL A 41 10.42 -18.13 -2.47
C VAL A 41 10.28 -19.32 -3.37
N GLU A 42 9.06 -19.71 -3.70
CA GLU A 42 8.76 -20.70 -4.73
C GLU A 42 8.98 -20.04 -6.09
N LYS A 43 10.16 -20.30 -6.68
CA LYS A 43 10.52 -19.80 -8.00
C LYS A 43 9.90 -20.66 -9.08
N LYS A 44 9.41 -20.01 -10.14
CA LYS A 44 8.91 -20.63 -11.37
C LYS A 44 9.62 -20.03 -12.58
N SER A 45 9.04 -20.14 -13.76
CA SER A 45 9.56 -19.46 -14.95
C SER A 45 9.58 -17.93 -14.76
N GLU A 46 10.37 -17.24 -15.58
CA GLU A 46 10.52 -15.78 -15.47
C GLU A 46 9.22 -15.01 -15.71
N SER A 47 8.31 -15.57 -16.48
CA SER A 47 6.99 -15.00 -16.77
C SER A 47 5.93 -15.30 -15.71
N GLU A 48 6.22 -16.16 -14.76
CA GLU A 48 5.29 -16.54 -13.70
C GLU A 48 5.60 -15.82 -12.39
N CYS A 49 4.59 -15.77 -11.50
CA CYS A 49 4.79 -15.24 -10.16
C CYS A 49 5.65 -16.20 -9.32
N TRP A 50 6.72 -15.69 -8.73
CA TRP A 50 7.49 -16.40 -7.71
C TRP A 50 6.86 -16.12 -6.35
N LEU A 51 6.33 -17.14 -5.69
CA LEU A 51 5.48 -16.93 -4.52
C LEU A 51 6.25 -17.00 -3.21
N TRP A 52 5.99 -16.02 -2.34
CA TRP A 52 6.45 -16.06 -0.96
C TRP A 52 5.77 -17.20 -0.20
N THR A 53 6.56 -18.09 0.42
CA THR A 53 6.06 -19.32 1.06
C THR A 53 5.83 -19.19 2.57
N ARG A 54 6.21 -18.05 3.18
CA ARG A 54 6.07 -17.82 4.61
C ARG A 54 4.87 -16.93 4.93
N LYS A 55 4.69 -16.63 6.24
CA LYS A 55 3.56 -15.84 6.74
C LYS A 55 3.40 -14.51 6.00
N LEU A 56 2.16 -14.20 5.66
CA LEU A 56 1.75 -12.93 5.03
C LEU A 56 1.23 -11.95 6.06
N ASN A 57 1.27 -10.67 5.75
CA ASN A 57 0.56 -9.66 6.51
C ASN A 57 -0.93 -9.60 6.13
N LYS A 58 -1.71 -8.76 6.81
CA LYS A 58 -3.15 -8.61 6.57
C LYS A 58 -3.53 -8.14 5.15
N TRP A 59 -2.58 -7.61 4.40
CA TRP A 59 -2.78 -7.18 3.01
C TRP A 59 -2.24 -8.18 1.97
N GLY A 60 -1.81 -9.38 2.43
CA GLY A 60 -1.33 -10.44 1.55
C GLY A 60 0.16 -10.34 1.18
N TYR A 61 0.91 -9.40 1.73
CA TYR A 61 2.34 -9.25 1.44
C TYR A 61 3.21 -10.14 2.33
N GLY A 62 4.23 -10.76 1.73
CA GLY A 62 5.30 -11.44 2.44
C GLY A 62 6.14 -10.49 3.27
N ARG A 63 6.61 -10.94 4.43
CA ARG A 63 7.52 -10.21 5.30
C ARG A 63 8.80 -11.01 5.53
N PHE A 64 9.94 -10.36 5.32
CA PHE A 64 11.25 -10.90 5.59
C PHE A 64 11.95 -10.07 6.67
N ARG A 65 12.62 -10.74 7.60
CA ARG A 65 13.40 -10.06 8.64
C ARG A 65 14.84 -9.93 8.18
N LYS A 66 15.23 -8.75 7.67
CA LYS A 66 16.59 -8.43 7.24
C LYS A 66 17.29 -7.61 8.33
N ASN A 67 18.40 -8.10 8.87
CA ASN A 67 19.18 -7.37 9.87
C ASN A 67 18.36 -6.86 11.07
N GLY A 68 17.42 -7.66 11.58
CA GLY A 68 16.57 -7.28 12.71
C GLY A 68 15.34 -6.43 12.35
N PHE A 69 15.17 -5.99 11.09
CA PHE A 69 14.04 -5.21 10.62
C PHE A 69 13.10 -6.04 9.75
N ASN A 70 11.80 -5.79 9.88
CA ASN A 70 10.82 -6.38 8.98
C ASN A 70 10.72 -5.53 7.71
N ALA A 71 11.03 -6.14 6.58
CA ALA A 71 10.85 -5.56 5.26
C ALA A 71 9.83 -6.36 4.45
N MET A 72 9.24 -5.77 3.43
CA MET A 72 8.39 -6.48 2.50
C MET A 72 9.22 -7.39 1.60
N ALA A 73 8.82 -8.66 1.46
CA ALA A 73 9.60 -9.65 0.73
C ALA A 73 9.88 -9.25 -0.72
N HIS A 74 8.91 -8.73 -1.45
CA HIS A 74 9.09 -8.26 -2.82
C HIS A 74 10.13 -7.13 -2.96
N ARG A 75 10.23 -6.22 -1.95
CA ARG A 75 11.25 -5.17 -1.94
C ARG A 75 12.65 -5.78 -1.81
N ILE A 76 12.81 -6.75 -0.89
CA ILE A 76 14.07 -7.48 -0.71
C ILE A 76 14.43 -8.26 -1.98
N ALA A 77 13.45 -8.90 -2.64
CA ALA A 77 13.67 -9.58 -3.91
C ALA A 77 14.26 -8.63 -4.96
N TYR A 78 13.68 -7.44 -5.10
CA TYR A 78 14.18 -6.41 -6.02
C TYR A 78 15.60 -5.96 -5.66
N GLU A 79 15.84 -5.59 -4.39
CA GLU A 79 17.16 -5.13 -3.91
C GLU A 79 18.24 -6.19 -4.14
N LEU A 80 17.95 -7.44 -3.84
CA LEU A 80 18.93 -8.53 -4.00
C LEU A 80 19.25 -8.84 -5.46
N THR A 81 18.23 -8.78 -6.34
CA THR A 81 18.44 -9.10 -7.75
C THR A 81 19.20 -8.02 -8.49
N PHE A 82 18.85 -6.76 -8.25
CA PHE A 82 19.44 -5.64 -8.98
C PHE A 82 20.60 -4.97 -8.22
N ASN A 83 20.95 -5.49 -7.04
CA ASN A 83 21.95 -4.91 -6.14
C ASN A 83 21.76 -3.39 -5.95
N LYS A 84 20.51 -2.97 -5.77
CA LYS A 84 20.11 -1.56 -5.75
C LYS A 84 19.33 -1.24 -4.48
N ASN A 85 19.73 -0.19 -3.77
CA ASN A 85 18.92 0.39 -2.70
C ASN A 85 17.73 1.11 -3.32
N ILE A 86 16.52 0.81 -2.80
CA ILE A 86 15.25 1.39 -3.26
C ILE A 86 14.56 2.24 -2.17
N ASP A 87 15.33 2.76 -1.22
CA ASP A 87 14.81 3.67 -0.20
C ASP A 87 14.14 4.89 -0.83
N GLY A 88 12.97 5.25 -0.30
CA GLY A 88 12.14 6.35 -0.83
C GLY A 88 11.30 5.99 -2.06
N LEU A 89 11.54 4.83 -2.69
CA LEU A 89 10.75 4.35 -3.82
C LEU A 89 9.76 3.25 -3.38
N ILE A 90 8.71 3.08 -4.16
CA ILE A 90 7.75 1.99 -4.01
C ILE A 90 8.04 0.93 -5.07
N ALA A 91 8.20 -0.32 -4.64
CA ALA A 91 8.19 -1.45 -5.56
C ALA A 91 6.73 -1.87 -5.80
N MET A 92 6.24 -1.63 -7.01
CA MET A 92 4.88 -1.90 -7.43
C MET A 92 4.81 -3.20 -8.22
N HIS A 93 3.78 -4.00 -8.00
CA HIS A 93 3.54 -5.22 -8.78
C HIS A 93 2.80 -4.89 -10.09
N ILE A 94 3.39 -5.28 -11.22
CA ILE A 94 2.68 -5.24 -12.50
C ILE A 94 1.67 -6.39 -12.62
N CYS A 95 1.93 -7.50 -11.91
CA CYS A 95 1.06 -8.69 -11.86
C CYS A 95 -0.08 -8.59 -10.82
N ASP A 96 -0.16 -7.53 -10.05
CA ASP A 96 -1.14 -7.29 -8.97
C ASP A 96 -1.22 -8.38 -7.89
N ASN A 97 -0.23 -9.26 -7.80
CA ASN A 97 -0.17 -10.31 -6.78
C ASN A 97 0.76 -9.90 -5.63
N PRO A 98 0.24 -9.58 -4.42
CA PRO A 98 1.06 -9.12 -3.30
C PRO A 98 2.02 -10.19 -2.75
N LYS A 99 1.78 -11.49 -3.02
CA LYS A 99 2.69 -12.58 -2.65
C LYS A 99 3.89 -12.72 -3.58
N CYS A 100 3.86 -12.06 -4.75
CA CYS A 100 4.87 -12.24 -5.77
C CYS A 100 6.20 -11.59 -5.34
N CYS A 101 7.29 -12.34 -5.51
CA CYS A 101 8.67 -11.90 -5.31
C CYS A 101 9.49 -11.97 -6.62
N ASN A 102 8.84 -12.16 -7.78
CA ASN A 102 9.54 -12.17 -9.06
C ASN A 102 9.99 -10.74 -9.40
N PRO A 103 11.31 -10.47 -9.53
CA PRO A 103 11.82 -9.13 -9.82
C PRO A 103 11.33 -8.57 -11.16
N ASN A 104 11.07 -9.44 -12.15
CA ASN A 104 10.55 -9.05 -13.47
C ASN A 104 9.08 -8.57 -13.39
N HIS A 105 8.38 -8.87 -12.29
CA HIS A 105 7.01 -8.40 -12.02
C HIS A 105 6.96 -7.14 -11.15
N LEU A 106 8.12 -6.53 -10.88
CA LEU A 106 8.24 -5.35 -10.01
C LEU A 106 8.78 -4.16 -10.79
N VAL A 107 8.13 -3.03 -10.61
CA VAL A 107 8.59 -1.73 -11.12
C VAL A 107 8.73 -0.75 -9.96
N LEU A 108 9.75 0.10 -10.04
CA LEU A 108 9.92 1.17 -9.06
C LEU A 108 9.15 2.41 -9.48
N GLY A 109 8.58 3.08 -8.52
CA GLY A 109 7.91 4.35 -8.73
C GLY A 109 7.79 5.16 -7.45
N SER A 110 7.33 6.39 -7.60
CA SER A 110 6.99 7.28 -6.50
C SER A 110 5.61 6.93 -5.90
N HIS A 111 5.23 7.61 -4.82
CA HIS A 111 3.87 7.55 -4.30
C HIS A 111 2.83 8.03 -5.34
N ALA A 112 3.17 9.03 -6.15
CA ALA A 112 2.30 9.52 -7.22
C ALA A 112 2.06 8.45 -8.29
N ASP A 113 3.13 7.76 -8.72
CA ASP A 113 3.04 6.66 -9.70
C ASP A 113 2.18 5.52 -9.18
N ASN A 114 2.34 5.15 -7.91
CA ASN A 114 1.53 4.11 -7.28
C ASN A 114 0.04 4.50 -7.19
N GLN A 115 -0.26 5.76 -6.93
CA GLN A 115 -1.63 6.25 -6.96
C GLN A 115 -2.19 6.27 -8.39
N ALA A 116 -1.41 6.72 -9.38
CA ALA A 116 -1.81 6.69 -10.78
C ALA A 116 -2.11 5.26 -11.27
N ASP A 117 -1.27 4.28 -10.93
CA ASP A 117 -1.51 2.86 -11.23
C ASP A 117 -2.80 2.34 -10.57
N LYS A 118 -3.05 2.72 -9.31
CA LYS A 118 -4.29 2.39 -8.60
C LYS A 118 -5.53 2.94 -9.32
N PHE A 119 -5.46 4.19 -9.82
CA PHE A 119 -6.54 4.80 -10.60
C PHE A 119 -6.71 4.12 -11.96
N LYS A 120 -5.61 3.93 -12.70
CA LYS A 120 -5.62 3.27 -14.01
C LYS A 120 -6.23 1.87 -13.95
N LYS A 121 -5.91 1.12 -12.92
CA LYS A 121 -6.43 -0.25 -12.67
C LYS A 121 -7.78 -0.28 -11.94
N ASN A 122 -8.41 0.89 -11.73
CA ASN A 122 -9.72 1.02 -11.08
C ASN A 122 -9.82 0.34 -9.70
N ARG A 123 -8.71 0.32 -8.93
CA ARG A 123 -8.59 -0.34 -7.62
C ARG A 123 -8.90 0.56 -6.42
N GLN A 124 -9.30 1.80 -6.64
CA GLN A 124 -9.73 2.69 -5.57
C GLN A 124 -11.04 2.20 -4.95
N ALA A 125 -11.14 2.33 -3.63
CA ALA A 125 -12.39 2.07 -2.93
C ALA A 125 -13.50 3.01 -3.45
N LYS A 126 -14.66 2.47 -3.76
CA LYS A 126 -15.81 3.21 -4.29
C LYS A 126 -17.04 2.94 -3.45
N GLY A 127 -17.90 3.95 -3.36
CA GLY A 127 -19.15 3.81 -2.61
C GLY A 127 -18.91 3.32 -1.19
N GLU A 128 -19.63 2.29 -0.78
CA GLU A 128 -19.55 1.69 0.56
C GLU A 128 -18.20 1.03 0.88
N SER A 129 -17.45 0.59 -0.13
CA SER A 129 -16.11 0.04 0.10
C SER A 129 -15.11 1.11 0.56
N ASN A 130 -15.46 2.39 0.45
CA ASN A 130 -14.73 3.46 1.11
C ASN A 130 -15.18 3.56 2.57
N GLY A 131 -14.34 3.14 3.51
CA GLY A 131 -14.66 3.14 4.95
C GLY A 131 -15.03 4.50 5.55
N GLN A 132 -14.87 5.60 4.80
CA GLN A 132 -15.32 6.94 5.19
C GLN A 132 -16.67 7.34 4.57
N SER A 133 -17.29 6.46 3.78
CA SER A 133 -18.59 6.75 3.18
C SER A 133 -19.69 6.71 4.22
N LEU A 134 -20.44 7.80 4.37
CA LEU A 134 -21.64 7.89 5.19
C LEU A 134 -22.90 7.48 4.40
N LEU A 135 -22.81 7.46 3.07
CA LEU A 135 -23.89 7.04 2.20
C LEU A 135 -23.72 5.58 1.79
N THR A 136 -24.83 4.87 1.69
CA THR A 136 -24.93 3.55 1.08
C THR A 136 -25.53 3.66 -0.33
N LYS A 137 -25.47 2.60 -1.10
CA LYS A 137 -26.10 2.54 -2.43
C LYS A 137 -27.59 2.85 -2.36
N GLU A 138 -28.29 2.25 -1.40
CA GLU A 138 -29.72 2.44 -1.17
C GLU A 138 -30.04 3.89 -0.86
N LYS A 139 -29.31 4.51 0.07
CA LYS A 139 -29.48 5.93 0.42
C LYS A 139 -29.26 6.86 -0.77
N VAL A 140 -28.28 6.56 -1.63
CA VAL A 140 -28.04 7.37 -2.84
C VAL A 140 -29.18 7.23 -3.84
N LEU A 141 -29.67 6.01 -4.07
CA LEU A 141 -30.80 5.79 -4.97
C LEU A 141 -32.07 6.46 -4.45
N GLU A 142 -32.37 6.32 -3.15
CA GLU A 142 -33.49 6.99 -2.49
C GLU A 142 -33.40 8.52 -2.61
N ALA A 143 -32.21 9.09 -2.36
CA ALA A 143 -31.99 10.53 -2.50
C ALA A 143 -32.18 11.02 -3.94
N ARG A 144 -31.73 10.24 -4.94
CA ARG A 144 -31.95 10.54 -6.36
C ARG A 144 -33.43 10.52 -6.73
N GLU A 145 -34.16 9.53 -6.24
CA GLU A 145 -35.61 9.39 -6.48
C GLU A 145 -36.38 10.55 -5.84
N LYS A 146 -36.15 10.84 -4.55
CA LYS A 146 -36.77 11.98 -3.86
C LYS A 146 -36.51 13.30 -4.57
N TYR A 147 -35.26 13.53 -5.02
CA TYR A 147 -34.92 14.73 -5.76
C TYR A 147 -35.61 14.81 -7.14
N LYS A 148 -35.67 13.71 -7.87
CA LYS A 148 -36.33 13.60 -9.17
C LYS A 148 -37.83 13.87 -9.10
N ASN A 149 -38.50 13.35 -8.05
CA ASN A 149 -39.92 13.52 -7.84
C ASN A 149 -40.32 14.94 -7.39
N GLY A 150 -39.31 15.79 -7.09
CA GLY A 150 -39.50 17.17 -6.64
C GLY A 150 -39.83 17.28 -5.14
N GLY A 151 -39.90 18.51 -4.66
CA GLY A 151 -40.26 18.82 -3.26
C GLY A 151 -39.06 18.81 -2.28
N PHE A 152 -37.88 18.35 -2.71
CA PHE A 152 -36.68 18.33 -1.86
C PHE A 152 -35.52 19.11 -2.49
N THR A 153 -34.88 19.94 -1.68
CA THR A 153 -33.62 20.60 -2.02
C THR A 153 -32.43 19.73 -1.65
N TYR A 154 -31.25 19.97 -2.23
CA TYR A 154 -30.00 19.30 -1.82
C TYR A 154 -29.71 19.47 -0.33
N GLN A 155 -30.06 20.60 0.26
CA GLN A 155 -29.83 20.86 1.68
C GLN A 155 -30.73 20.00 2.57
N GLN A 156 -32.02 19.87 2.21
CA GLN A 156 -32.96 19.04 2.97
C GLN A 156 -32.55 17.56 2.93
N LEU A 157 -32.21 17.06 1.73
CA LEU A 157 -31.70 15.67 1.60
C LEU A 157 -30.37 15.49 2.33
N ALA A 158 -29.48 16.46 2.28
CA ALA A 158 -28.21 16.39 3.02
C ALA A 158 -28.43 16.28 4.54
N ASN A 159 -29.36 17.04 5.08
CA ASN A 159 -29.72 16.98 6.50
C ASN A 159 -30.36 15.62 6.86
N GLU A 160 -31.27 15.10 6.01
CA GLU A 160 -31.94 13.82 6.21
C GLU A 160 -30.94 12.65 6.24
N PHE A 161 -29.97 12.64 5.31
CA PHE A 161 -29.00 11.55 5.21
C PHE A 161 -27.69 11.78 5.99
N GLY A 162 -27.58 12.87 6.75
CA GLY A 162 -26.45 13.15 7.64
C GLY A 162 -25.13 13.44 6.91
N VAL A 163 -25.20 14.11 5.75
CA VAL A 163 -24.02 14.47 4.95
C VAL A 163 -24.00 15.96 4.62
N SER A 164 -22.88 16.47 4.09
CA SER A 164 -22.82 17.84 3.62
C SER A 164 -23.65 18.05 2.35
N LYS A 165 -24.15 19.27 2.13
CA LYS A 165 -24.88 19.67 0.91
C LYS A 165 -24.07 19.34 -0.35
N ASP A 166 -22.76 19.62 -0.33
CA ASP A 166 -21.86 19.33 -1.48
C ASP A 166 -21.78 17.82 -1.76
N THR A 167 -21.66 16.99 -0.73
CA THR A 167 -21.65 15.53 -0.85
C THR A 167 -22.97 15.04 -1.46
N MET A 168 -24.10 15.50 -0.96
CA MET A 168 -25.42 15.11 -1.47
C MET A 168 -25.61 15.56 -2.91
N GLN A 169 -25.28 16.78 -3.24
CA GLN A 169 -25.35 17.30 -4.61
C GLN A 169 -24.51 16.46 -5.58
N LYS A 170 -23.27 16.11 -5.21
CA LYS A 170 -22.39 15.27 -6.04
C LYS A 170 -22.90 13.84 -6.19
N ALA A 171 -23.51 13.29 -5.13
CA ALA A 171 -24.13 11.97 -5.18
C ALA A 171 -25.35 11.93 -6.11
N ILE A 172 -26.24 12.93 -6.00
CA ILE A 172 -27.44 13.03 -6.85
C ILE A 172 -27.08 13.29 -8.31
N ARG A 173 -26.10 14.17 -8.59
CA ARG A 173 -25.63 14.47 -9.94
C ARG A 173 -24.78 13.36 -10.58
N GLY A 174 -24.51 12.26 -9.87
CA GLY A 174 -23.69 11.17 -10.37
C GLY A 174 -22.19 11.52 -10.52
N ILE A 175 -21.71 12.59 -9.87
CA ILE A 175 -20.28 12.90 -9.79
C ILE A 175 -19.61 11.90 -8.86
N TYR A 176 -20.20 11.70 -7.69
CA TYR A 176 -19.94 10.55 -6.83
C TYR A 176 -20.93 9.42 -7.18
N TRP A 177 -20.57 8.20 -6.84
CA TRP A 177 -21.42 7.05 -7.08
C TRP A 177 -21.78 6.85 -8.58
N LYS A 178 -20.82 7.09 -9.48
CA LYS A 178 -20.99 6.91 -10.94
C LYS A 178 -21.30 5.48 -11.38
N HIS A 179 -21.08 4.52 -10.49
CA HIS A 179 -21.20 3.09 -10.77
C HIS A 179 -22.63 2.54 -10.47
N ILE A 180 -23.51 3.42 -10.00
CA ILE A 180 -24.93 3.12 -9.78
C ILE A 180 -25.81 4.19 -10.43
#